data_d69f1edee19c66179db082dd77cd6410
#
_entry.id   d69f1edee19c66179db082dd77cd6410
#
_cell.length_a   1.000
_cell.length_b   1.000
_cell.length_c   1.000
_cell.angle_alpha   90.00
_cell.angle_beta   90.00
_cell.angle_gamma   90.00
#
_symmetry.space_group_name_H-M   'P 1'
#
loop_
_entity.id
_entity.type
_entity.pdbx_description
1 polymer ?
#
loop_
_entity_poly.entity_id
_entity_poly.type
_entity_poly.pdbx_seq_one_letter_code
_entity_poly.pdbx_strand_id
1 'polypeptide(L)'
;MLRWLTAGESHGPLLVAILEGLPAHVSITTDDLREALARRRLGHGRGARMKFEQDDVRFVGGVRHGETIGGPVAVEIGNTEWPKWDQVMSADPIDPVELDALARNAPLTRPRPGHADLVGMQKYAFDEARPVLERASARETAARVALGRVATSFLQQAVGATVVSHVVELGGVPAPAGLVPTVDDVAALDEDPVRCLDPTASEKMVAAIDQAHKDGDTLGGVVEVVVHGLPPGLGSHVHWDRRIDAKLAGALMGIQAIKGVEVGDGFELAATPGSRAHDEIVPTDDGIRRVSGHSGGTEGGMTTGEILRVRAAMKPIATVPRALRTVDVTTGQEAVAHHQRSDVCAVPAAGIVAEAMVALVLADAVLEKFGGDSVTETRRNVESYLDTLRFR
;
A
#
# COMPACT_ATOMS: atom_id res chain seq x y z
N MET A 1 -12.84 13.74 -9.98
CA MET A 1 -11.97 13.75 -8.76
C MET A 1 -12.36 12.57 -7.90
N LEU A 2 -11.45 11.65 -7.71
CA LEU A 2 -11.63 10.50 -6.83
C LEU A 2 -11.29 10.90 -5.40
N ARG A 3 -12.15 10.57 -4.44
CA ARG A 3 -11.90 10.82 -3.01
C ARG A 3 -12.11 9.53 -2.23
N TRP A 4 -11.29 9.32 -1.22
CA TRP A 4 -11.43 8.14 -0.37
C TRP A 4 -11.09 8.45 1.08
N LEU A 5 -11.69 7.68 1.97
CA LEU A 5 -11.53 7.80 3.41
C LEU A 5 -11.55 6.42 4.05
N THR A 6 -10.73 6.23 5.09
CA THR A 6 -10.76 5.04 5.93
C THR A 6 -11.01 5.40 7.38
N ALA A 7 -11.73 4.57 8.10
CA ALA A 7 -11.99 4.71 9.52
C ALA A 7 -11.87 3.34 10.24
N GLY A 8 -11.83 3.38 11.57
CA GLY A 8 -11.75 2.20 12.43
C GLY A 8 -10.35 1.98 13.02
N GLU A 9 -10.30 1.21 14.08
CA GLU A 9 -9.14 0.90 14.92
C GLU A 9 -8.72 -0.56 14.74
N SER A 10 -7.48 -0.87 15.11
CA SER A 10 -6.90 -2.22 14.98
C SER A 10 -7.72 -3.29 15.72
N HIS A 11 -8.22 -2.96 16.90
CA HIS A 11 -9.02 -3.84 17.72
C HIS A 11 -10.47 -3.34 17.88
N GLY A 12 -10.91 -2.37 17.06
CA GLY A 12 -12.31 -1.96 16.94
C GLY A 12 -13.17 -3.03 16.27
N PRO A 13 -14.49 -2.82 16.17
CA PRO A 13 -15.43 -3.80 15.63
C PRO A 13 -15.18 -4.12 14.15
N LEU A 14 -14.78 -3.11 13.37
CA LEU A 14 -14.54 -3.22 11.95
C LEU A 14 -13.73 -2.03 11.42
N LEU A 15 -13.21 -2.15 10.21
CA LEU A 15 -12.72 -1.02 9.42
C LEU A 15 -13.80 -0.63 8.41
N VAL A 16 -13.91 0.67 8.15
CA VAL A 16 -14.76 1.24 7.11
C VAL A 16 -13.89 1.92 6.06
N ALA A 17 -14.23 1.72 4.80
CA ALA A 17 -13.60 2.38 3.67
C ALA A 17 -14.66 2.94 2.72
N ILE A 18 -14.46 4.18 2.26
CA ILE A 18 -15.37 4.84 1.31
C ILE A 18 -14.55 5.37 0.14
N LEU A 19 -15.02 5.10 -1.09
CA LEU A 19 -14.46 5.61 -2.33
C LEU A 19 -15.56 6.30 -3.11
N GLU A 20 -15.39 7.58 -3.40
CA GLU A 20 -16.34 8.40 -4.12
C GLU A 20 -15.74 8.95 -5.41
N GLY A 21 -16.56 9.04 -6.46
CA GLY A 21 -16.19 9.55 -7.78
C GLY A 21 -15.85 8.47 -8.80
N LEU A 22 -16.10 7.20 -8.50
CA LEU A 22 -15.91 6.11 -9.45
C LEU A 22 -17.10 6.01 -10.41
N PRO A 23 -16.88 5.79 -11.74
CA PRO A 23 -17.95 5.61 -12.71
C PRO A 23 -18.82 4.37 -12.44
N ALA A 24 -20.03 4.37 -12.97
CA ALA A 24 -20.90 3.20 -13.00
C ALA A 24 -20.36 2.12 -13.92
N HIS A 25 -20.85 0.87 -13.71
CA HIS A 25 -20.56 -0.32 -14.50
C HIS A 25 -19.10 -0.82 -14.44
N VAL A 26 -18.36 -0.47 -13.41
CA VAL A 26 -17.10 -1.16 -13.10
C VAL A 26 -17.46 -2.50 -12.48
N SER A 27 -17.08 -3.59 -13.13
CA SER A 27 -17.31 -4.94 -12.61
C SER A 27 -16.39 -5.20 -11.42
N ILE A 28 -16.99 -5.52 -10.27
CA ILE A 28 -16.30 -5.81 -9.01
C ILE A 28 -17.20 -6.63 -8.08
N THR A 29 -16.66 -7.64 -7.44
CA THR A 29 -17.36 -8.53 -6.52
C THR A 29 -16.74 -8.53 -5.12
N THR A 30 -17.45 -9.08 -4.15
CA THR A 30 -16.90 -9.29 -2.79
C THR A 30 -15.73 -10.29 -2.81
N ASP A 31 -15.74 -11.26 -3.72
CA ASP A 31 -14.66 -12.23 -3.85
C ASP A 31 -13.37 -11.58 -4.35
N ASP A 32 -13.46 -10.58 -5.23
CA ASP A 32 -12.31 -9.77 -5.64
C ASP A 32 -11.66 -9.06 -4.46
N LEU A 33 -12.47 -8.54 -3.52
CA LEU A 33 -11.94 -7.92 -2.30
C LEU A 33 -11.31 -8.95 -1.38
N ARG A 34 -11.92 -10.14 -1.22
CA ARG A 34 -11.36 -11.24 -0.41
C ARG A 34 -10.02 -11.71 -0.93
N GLU A 35 -9.89 -11.84 -2.26
CA GLU A 35 -8.64 -12.20 -2.91
C GLU A 35 -7.53 -11.17 -2.63
N ALA A 36 -7.80 -9.88 -2.85
CA ALA A 36 -6.85 -8.81 -2.58
C ALA A 36 -6.41 -8.77 -1.09
N LEU A 37 -7.35 -8.94 -0.16
CA LEU A 37 -7.06 -9.03 1.26
C LEU A 37 -6.28 -10.30 1.62
N ALA A 38 -6.54 -11.43 0.96
CA ALA A 38 -5.78 -12.67 1.13
C ALA A 38 -4.32 -12.46 0.69
N ARG A 39 -4.07 -11.86 -0.47
CA ARG A 39 -2.72 -11.52 -0.95
C ARG A 39 -1.95 -10.65 0.06
N ARG A 40 -2.59 -9.65 0.67
CA ARG A 40 -1.98 -8.80 1.71
C ARG A 40 -1.50 -9.58 2.94
N ARG A 41 -2.07 -10.77 3.23
CA ARG A 41 -1.69 -11.60 4.37
C ARG A 41 -0.50 -12.52 4.09
N LEU A 42 -0.12 -12.71 2.83
CA LEU A 42 1.00 -13.55 2.42
C LEU A 42 2.35 -13.00 2.92
N GLY A 43 3.34 -13.85 2.88
CA GLY A 43 4.73 -13.53 3.19
C GLY A 43 5.29 -14.31 4.39
N HIS A 44 6.58 -14.66 4.28
CA HIS A 44 7.37 -15.27 5.35
C HIS A 44 7.69 -14.25 6.45
N GLY A 45 7.83 -14.70 7.69
CA GLY A 45 8.08 -13.81 8.84
C GLY A 45 6.84 -13.09 9.38
N ARG A 46 5.64 -13.44 8.88
CA ARG A 46 4.37 -12.91 9.38
C ARG A 46 3.99 -13.51 10.72
N GLY A 47 3.43 -12.70 11.61
CA GLY A 47 2.95 -13.15 12.91
C GLY A 47 1.80 -14.16 12.82
N ALA A 48 1.62 -14.95 13.88
CA ALA A 48 0.57 -15.98 13.95
C ALA A 48 -0.84 -15.46 13.67
N ARG A 49 -1.12 -14.18 13.95
CA ARG A 49 -2.41 -13.53 13.67
C ARG A 49 -2.81 -13.66 12.21
N MET A 50 -1.87 -13.49 11.28
CA MET A 50 -2.13 -13.53 9.84
C MET A 50 -2.63 -14.89 9.34
N LYS A 51 -2.36 -15.97 10.09
CA LYS A 51 -2.83 -17.33 9.76
C LYS A 51 -4.30 -17.57 10.12
N PHE A 52 -4.84 -16.82 11.08
CA PHE A 52 -6.19 -17.01 11.63
C PHE A 52 -7.14 -15.86 11.31
N GLU A 53 -6.62 -14.72 10.89
CA GLU A 53 -7.41 -13.55 10.54
C GLU A 53 -8.07 -13.77 9.18
N GLN A 54 -9.38 -14.04 9.21
CA GLN A 54 -10.22 -13.98 8.02
C GLN A 54 -10.88 -12.61 8.00
N ASP A 55 -10.52 -11.79 7.02
CA ASP A 55 -11.17 -10.50 6.82
C ASP A 55 -12.60 -10.76 6.31
N ASP A 56 -13.60 -10.56 7.19
CA ASP A 56 -15.01 -10.59 6.79
C ASP A 56 -15.34 -9.29 6.08
N VAL A 57 -15.19 -9.30 4.76
CA VAL A 57 -15.37 -8.11 3.92
C VAL A 57 -16.71 -8.14 3.22
N ARG A 58 -17.38 -6.97 3.16
CA ARG A 58 -18.63 -6.78 2.42
C ARG A 58 -18.76 -5.38 1.85
N PHE A 59 -19.41 -5.27 0.70
CA PHE A 59 -19.93 -3.99 0.23
C PHE A 59 -21.19 -3.63 1.01
N VAL A 60 -21.28 -2.38 1.46
CA VAL A 60 -22.47 -1.84 2.12
C VAL A 60 -23.12 -0.71 1.31
N GLY A 61 -22.51 -0.28 0.21
CA GLY A 61 -23.03 0.70 -0.71
C GLY A 61 -22.22 0.78 -2.00
N GLY A 62 -22.82 1.36 -3.05
CA GLY A 62 -22.15 1.70 -4.31
C GLY A 62 -21.96 0.56 -5.31
N VAL A 63 -22.32 -0.69 -4.97
CA VAL A 63 -22.22 -1.87 -5.84
C VAL A 63 -23.53 -2.65 -5.82
N ARG A 64 -23.99 -3.07 -7.00
CA ARG A 64 -25.17 -3.91 -7.17
C ARG A 64 -24.94 -4.94 -8.27
N HIS A 65 -25.24 -6.21 -8.00
CA HIS A 65 -25.08 -7.33 -8.94
C HIS A 65 -23.70 -7.41 -9.60
N GLY A 66 -22.64 -7.10 -8.83
CA GLY A 66 -21.25 -7.17 -9.30
C GLY A 66 -20.80 -5.97 -10.12
N GLU A 67 -21.52 -4.85 -10.11
CA GLU A 67 -21.15 -3.62 -10.80
C GLU A 67 -21.33 -2.38 -9.92
N THR A 68 -20.46 -1.39 -10.08
CA THR A 68 -20.65 -0.06 -9.47
C THR A 68 -21.85 0.65 -10.07
N ILE A 69 -22.50 1.50 -9.26
CA ILE A 69 -23.72 2.24 -9.66
C ILE A 69 -23.51 3.77 -9.74
N GLY A 70 -22.25 4.24 -9.74
CA GLY A 70 -21.88 5.66 -9.82
C GLY A 70 -22.01 6.42 -8.49
N GLY A 71 -22.52 5.79 -7.43
CA GLY A 71 -22.54 6.35 -6.08
C GLY A 71 -21.28 6.00 -5.29
N PRO A 72 -21.10 6.54 -4.07
CA PRO A 72 -19.99 6.15 -3.22
C PRO A 72 -19.95 4.65 -2.94
N VAL A 73 -18.80 4.03 -3.20
CA VAL A 73 -18.56 2.64 -2.83
C VAL A 73 -18.14 2.60 -1.37
N ALA A 74 -18.88 1.86 -0.55
CA ALA A 74 -18.61 1.70 0.87
C ALA A 74 -18.35 0.23 1.19
N VAL A 75 -17.28 -0.03 1.93
CA VAL A 75 -16.81 -1.37 2.32
C VAL A 75 -16.62 -1.43 3.83
N GLU A 76 -17.07 -2.52 4.43
CA GLU A 76 -16.75 -2.88 5.82
C GLU A 76 -15.86 -4.11 5.85
N ILE A 77 -14.89 -4.12 6.79
CA ILE A 77 -13.99 -5.25 7.04
C ILE A 77 -14.05 -5.57 8.53
N GLY A 78 -14.74 -6.67 8.87
CA GLY A 78 -14.96 -7.11 10.25
C GLY A 78 -13.67 -7.50 10.96
N ASN A 79 -13.72 -7.48 12.29
CA ASN A 79 -12.63 -7.90 13.15
C ASN A 79 -13.03 -9.12 13.97
N THR A 80 -12.44 -10.27 13.66
CA THR A 80 -12.73 -11.54 14.35
C THR A 80 -12.31 -11.54 15.83
N GLU A 81 -11.43 -10.64 16.23
CA GLU A 81 -11.03 -10.50 17.64
C GLU A 81 -11.93 -9.55 18.44
N TRP A 82 -12.87 -8.84 17.79
CA TRP A 82 -13.76 -7.88 18.44
C TRP A 82 -14.42 -8.37 19.74
N PRO A 83 -14.97 -9.60 19.84
CA PRO A 83 -15.59 -10.06 21.07
C PRO A 83 -14.67 -10.09 22.29
N LYS A 84 -13.35 -9.99 22.10
CA LYS A 84 -12.35 -9.92 23.17
C LYS A 84 -11.97 -8.49 23.54
N TRP A 85 -12.41 -7.51 22.74
CA TRP A 85 -12.03 -6.11 22.85
C TRP A 85 -13.22 -5.18 23.03
N ASP A 86 -14.45 -5.68 22.97
CA ASP A 86 -15.69 -4.93 22.97
C ASP A 86 -15.83 -3.96 24.14
N GLN A 87 -15.38 -4.35 25.33
CA GLN A 87 -15.37 -3.47 26.50
C GLN A 87 -14.19 -2.47 26.44
N VAL A 88 -12.96 -2.94 26.14
CA VAL A 88 -11.76 -2.08 26.11
C VAL A 88 -11.83 -1.02 25.03
N MET A 89 -12.49 -1.32 23.90
CA MET A 89 -12.65 -0.44 22.75
C MET A 89 -14.10 0.01 22.56
N SER A 90 -14.91 -0.03 23.62
CA SER A 90 -16.29 0.46 23.57
C SER A 90 -16.34 1.94 23.20
N ALA A 91 -17.28 2.30 22.33
CA ALA A 91 -17.59 3.69 22.03
C ALA A 91 -18.38 4.38 23.16
N ASP A 92 -19.06 3.57 23.99
CA ASP A 92 -19.84 4.04 25.13
C ASP A 92 -19.03 3.94 26.43
N PRO A 93 -19.30 4.79 27.44
CA PRO A 93 -18.64 4.72 28.74
C PRO A 93 -18.82 3.35 29.41
N ILE A 94 -17.75 2.80 29.93
CA ILE A 94 -17.73 1.59 30.77
C ILE A 94 -17.30 1.97 32.18
N ASP A 95 -17.82 1.28 33.20
CA ASP A 95 -17.43 1.50 34.60
C ASP A 95 -15.90 1.31 34.73
N PRO A 96 -15.18 2.31 35.26
CA PRO A 96 -13.73 2.20 35.45
C PRO A 96 -13.29 0.96 36.27
N VAL A 97 -14.09 0.52 37.24
CA VAL A 97 -13.78 -0.66 38.04
C VAL A 97 -13.83 -1.94 37.20
N GLU A 98 -14.78 -2.01 36.25
CA GLU A 98 -14.88 -3.14 35.31
C GLU A 98 -13.72 -3.12 34.33
N LEU A 99 -13.36 -1.93 33.78
CA LEU A 99 -12.23 -1.77 32.87
C LEU A 99 -10.90 -2.13 33.51
N ASP A 100 -10.65 -1.70 34.73
CA ASP A 100 -9.39 -1.95 35.46
C ASP A 100 -9.19 -3.44 35.77
N ALA A 101 -10.26 -4.21 35.85
CA ALA A 101 -10.20 -5.65 35.99
C ALA A 101 -9.76 -6.39 34.73
N LEU A 102 -9.78 -5.73 33.56
CA LEU A 102 -9.45 -6.34 32.28
C LEU A 102 -7.95 -6.24 31.99
N ALA A 103 -7.26 -7.37 31.91
CA ALA A 103 -5.82 -7.41 31.56
C ALA A 103 -5.48 -6.72 30.24
N ARG A 104 -6.41 -6.71 29.25
CA ARG A 104 -6.22 -6.02 27.97
C ARG A 104 -6.33 -4.51 28.09
N ASN A 105 -6.92 -3.98 29.16
CA ASN A 105 -7.00 -2.55 29.43
C ASN A 105 -5.75 -2.00 30.12
N ALA A 106 -4.73 -2.82 30.41
CA ALA A 106 -3.51 -2.35 31.05
C ALA A 106 -2.93 -1.13 30.31
N PRO A 107 -2.64 -0.01 31.00
CA PRO A 107 -2.17 1.22 30.36
C PRO A 107 -0.85 1.02 29.60
N LEU A 108 -0.74 1.63 28.41
CA LEU A 108 0.43 1.54 27.54
C LEU A 108 1.28 2.79 27.72
N THR A 109 2.02 2.88 28.84
CA THR A 109 2.80 4.07 29.27
C THR A 109 4.25 4.06 28.76
N ARG A 110 4.71 3.00 28.10
CA ARG A 110 6.09 2.82 27.62
C ARG A 110 6.14 2.85 26.09
N PRO A 111 6.15 4.03 25.44
CA PRO A 111 6.04 4.19 24.00
C PRO A 111 7.18 3.49 23.27
N ARG A 112 6.88 2.94 22.09
CA ARG A 112 7.87 2.24 21.25
C ARG A 112 8.69 3.24 20.44
N PRO A 113 10.02 3.17 20.47
CA PRO A 113 10.87 3.93 19.55
C PRO A 113 10.53 3.62 18.09
N GLY A 114 10.46 4.68 17.27
CA GLY A 114 10.13 4.53 15.84
C GLY A 114 8.66 4.30 15.52
N HIS A 115 7.76 4.26 16.50
CA HIS A 115 6.31 4.22 16.32
C HIS A 115 5.67 5.60 16.54
N ALA A 116 4.39 5.74 16.25
CA ALA A 116 3.66 6.99 16.47
C ALA A 116 3.35 7.28 17.96
N ASP A 117 3.58 6.32 18.86
CA ASP A 117 3.13 6.31 20.24
C ASP A 117 3.39 7.63 20.97
N LEU A 118 4.67 7.99 21.19
CA LEU A 118 5.03 9.17 21.98
C LEU A 118 4.55 10.48 21.35
N VAL A 119 4.80 10.66 20.05
CA VAL A 119 4.42 11.90 19.34
C VAL A 119 2.90 12.04 19.25
N GLY A 120 2.18 10.93 19.08
CA GLY A 120 0.73 10.93 19.08
C GLY A 120 0.15 11.28 20.45
N MET A 121 0.68 10.70 21.54
CA MET A 121 0.30 11.08 22.91
C MET A 121 0.51 12.58 23.15
N GLN A 122 1.67 13.12 22.79
CA GLN A 122 1.97 14.54 22.93
C GLN A 122 1.03 15.44 22.10
N LYS A 123 0.74 15.02 20.85
CA LYS A 123 -0.10 15.81 19.94
C LYS A 123 -1.54 15.92 20.41
N TYR A 124 -2.09 14.82 20.94
CA TYR A 124 -3.50 14.71 21.29
C TYR A 124 -3.76 14.76 22.80
N ALA A 125 -2.72 14.99 23.62
CA ALA A 125 -2.78 15.00 25.08
C ALA A 125 -3.37 13.71 25.68
N PHE A 126 -2.90 12.55 25.18
CA PHE A 126 -3.26 11.26 25.74
C PHE A 126 -2.26 10.84 26.83
N ASP A 127 -2.77 10.23 27.90
CA ASP A 127 -1.96 9.74 29.01
C ASP A 127 -1.31 8.38 28.72
N GLU A 128 -1.80 7.67 27.68
CA GLU A 128 -1.30 6.37 27.23
C GLU A 128 -1.29 6.25 25.69
N ALA A 129 -0.55 5.27 25.16
CA ALA A 129 -0.36 5.10 23.73
C ALA A 129 -1.52 4.39 23.01
N ARG A 130 -2.48 3.78 23.71
CA ARG A 130 -3.56 2.97 23.09
C ARG A 130 -4.32 3.71 22.00
N PRO A 131 -4.88 4.92 22.21
CA PRO A 131 -5.64 5.60 21.15
C PRO A 131 -4.80 5.85 19.88
N VAL A 132 -3.50 6.11 20.05
CA VAL A 132 -2.57 6.33 18.92
C VAL A 132 -2.26 5.01 18.23
N LEU A 133 -1.92 3.96 19.00
CA LEU A 133 -1.55 2.64 18.50
C LEU A 133 -2.68 2.02 17.68
N GLU A 134 -3.91 2.12 18.13
CA GLU A 134 -5.07 1.52 17.50
C GLU A 134 -5.28 2.08 16.09
N ARG A 135 -5.17 3.39 15.90
CA ARG A 135 -5.33 4.02 14.58
C ARG A 135 -4.07 3.97 13.72
N ALA A 136 -2.87 4.04 14.30
CA ALA A 136 -1.60 3.99 13.58
C ALA A 136 -1.20 2.57 13.13
N SER A 137 -1.97 1.57 13.49
CA SER A 137 -1.73 0.17 13.15
C SER A 137 -1.78 -0.07 11.64
N ALA A 138 -0.89 -0.94 11.14
CA ALA A 138 -0.90 -1.39 9.75
C ALA A 138 -2.16 -2.18 9.36
N ARG A 139 -3.05 -2.56 10.31
CA ARG A 139 -4.35 -3.15 9.98
C ARG A 139 -5.22 -2.21 9.15
N GLU A 140 -5.12 -0.90 9.34
CA GLU A 140 -5.83 0.10 8.54
C GLU A 140 -5.58 -0.07 7.04
N THR A 141 -4.41 -0.60 6.63
CA THR A 141 -4.09 -0.85 5.23
C THR A 141 -5.00 -1.90 4.57
N ALA A 142 -5.71 -2.72 5.32
CA ALA A 142 -6.74 -3.61 4.76
C ALA A 142 -7.85 -2.80 4.05
N ALA A 143 -8.28 -1.69 4.66
CA ALA A 143 -9.24 -0.77 4.05
C ALA A 143 -8.70 -0.14 2.75
N ARG A 144 -7.41 0.26 2.73
CA ARG A 144 -6.76 0.78 1.51
C ARG A 144 -6.68 -0.26 0.42
N VAL A 145 -6.33 -1.51 0.75
CA VAL A 145 -6.25 -2.62 -0.22
C VAL A 145 -7.62 -2.93 -0.82
N ALA A 146 -8.68 -2.93 -0.02
CA ALA A 146 -10.04 -3.11 -0.53
C ALA A 146 -10.42 -2.02 -1.55
N LEU A 147 -10.18 -0.73 -1.24
CA LEU A 147 -10.42 0.37 -2.18
C LEU A 147 -9.47 0.31 -3.40
N GLY A 148 -8.21 -0.05 -3.19
CA GLY A 148 -7.23 -0.24 -4.25
C GLY A 148 -7.66 -1.33 -5.24
N ARG A 149 -8.29 -2.42 -4.78
CA ARG A 149 -8.83 -3.46 -5.67
C ARG A 149 -9.95 -2.91 -6.55
N VAL A 150 -10.83 -2.07 -6.01
CA VAL A 150 -11.87 -1.39 -6.80
C VAL A 150 -11.23 -0.48 -7.85
N ALA A 151 -10.20 0.30 -7.47
CA ALA A 151 -9.47 1.17 -8.39
C ALA A 151 -8.73 0.38 -9.48
N THR A 152 -8.10 -0.75 -9.14
CA THR A 152 -7.43 -1.64 -10.11
C THR A 152 -8.44 -2.22 -11.11
N SER A 153 -9.64 -2.63 -10.66
CA SER A 153 -10.70 -3.09 -11.55
C SER A 153 -11.14 -2.01 -12.54
N PHE A 154 -11.27 -0.77 -12.07
CA PHE A 154 -11.55 0.37 -12.94
C PHE A 154 -10.45 0.60 -13.97
N LEU A 155 -9.18 0.65 -13.54
CA LEU A 155 -8.03 0.86 -14.44
C LEU A 155 -7.95 -0.22 -15.52
N GLN A 156 -8.13 -1.49 -15.15
CA GLN A 156 -8.12 -2.58 -16.10
C GLN A 156 -9.23 -2.45 -17.14
N GLN A 157 -10.44 -2.11 -16.71
CA GLN A 157 -11.61 -2.02 -17.57
C GLN A 157 -11.66 -0.73 -18.40
N ALA A 158 -11.12 0.37 -17.89
CA ALA A 158 -11.14 1.66 -18.58
C ALA A 158 -9.97 1.86 -19.55
N VAL A 159 -8.76 1.44 -19.17
CA VAL A 159 -7.52 1.72 -19.92
C VAL A 159 -6.68 0.47 -20.23
N GLY A 160 -7.07 -0.72 -19.75
CA GLY A 160 -6.31 -1.96 -19.92
C GLY A 160 -5.07 -2.07 -19.04
N ALA A 161 -4.91 -1.20 -18.02
CA ALA A 161 -3.73 -1.19 -17.18
C ALA A 161 -3.74 -2.34 -16.17
N THR A 162 -2.55 -2.91 -15.92
CA THR A 162 -2.30 -3.94 -14.90
C THR A 162 -1.27 -3.45 -13.90
N VAL A 163 -1.47 -3.74 -12.62
CA VAL A 163 -0.61 -3.32 -11.52
C VAL A 163 -0.06 -4.56 -10.81
N VAL A 164 1.27 -4.65 -10.71
CA VAL A 164 1.96 -5.78 -10.07
C VAL A 164 3.06 -5.24 -9.16
N SER A 165 3.27 -5.85 -8.00
CA SER A 165 4.40 -5.53 -7.13
C SER A 165 5.28 -6.74 -6.87
N HIS A 166 6.56 -6.49 -6.64
CA HIS A 166 7.52 -7.48 -6.17
C HIS A 166 8.51 -6.87 -5.18
N VAL A 167 9.19 -7.74 -4.43
CA VAL A 167 10.25 -7.31 -3.50
C VAL A 167 11.58 -7.27 -4.25
N VAL A 168 12.23 -6.11 -4.22
CA VAL A 168 13.53 -5.90 -4.88
C VAL A 168 14.70 -5.88 -3.90
N GLU A 169 14.42 -5.70 -2.60
CA GLU A 169 15.42 -5.83 -1.52
C GLU A 169 14.73 -6.19 -0.21
N LEU A 170 15.34 -7.07 0.59
CA LEU A 170 14.85 -7.39 1.91
C LEU A 170 16.01 -7.74 2.85
N GLY A 171 16.07 -7.04 4.02
CA GLY A 171 17.11 -7.29 5.02
C GLY A 171 18.53 -7.04 4.52
N GLY A 172 18.72 -6.17 3.52
CA GLY A 172 20.01 -5.90 2.88
C GLY A 172 20.39 -6.90 1.80
N VAL A 173 19.47 -7.81 1.43
CA VAL A 173 19.64 -8.77 0.31
C VAL A 173 18.93 -8.20 -0.92
N PRO A 174 19.65 -7.74 -1.96
CA PRO A 174 19.03 -7.25 -3.18
C PRO A 174 18.64 -8.40 -4.11
N ALA A 175 17.56 -8.22 -4.87
CA ALA A 175 17.29 -9.00 -6.07
C ALA A 175 18.12 -8.46 -7.26
N PRO A 176 18.34 -9.26 -8.32
CA PRO A 176 18.97 -8.77 -9.56
C PRO A 176 18.22 -7.56 -10.12
N ALA A 177 18.97 -6.57 -10.60
CA ALA A 177 18.39 -5.38 -11.24
C ALA A 177 17.74 -5.73 -12.59
N GLY A 178 16.76 -4.91 -13.01
CA GLY A 178 16.12 -5.03 -14.33
C GLY A 178 15.02 -6.09 -14.42
N LEU A 179 14.63 -6.73 -13.31
CA LEU A 179 13.46 -7.61 -13.28
C LEU A 179 12.18 -6.77 -13.34
N VAL A 180 11.32 -7.07 -14.31
CA VAL A 180 10.05 -6.35 -14.53
C VAL A 180 8.92 -7.38 -14.59
N PRO A 181 8.21 -7.62 -13.48
CA PRO A 181 7.11 -8.58 -13.46
C PRO A 181 5.92 -8.11 -14.31
N THR A 182 5.19 -9.08 -14.84
CA THR A 182 3.95 -8.89 -15.59
C THR A 182 2.77 -9.51 -14.83
N VAL A 183 1.56 -9.39 -15.37
CA VAL A 183 0.37 -10.02 -14.77
C VAL A 183 0.49 -11.55 -14.74
N ASP A 184 1.24 -12.15 -15.64
CA ASP A 184 1.43 -13.60 -15.71
C ASP A 184 2.33 -14.12 -14.57
N ASP A 185 3.13 -13.25 -13.97
CA ASP A 185 4.01 -13.57 -12.84
C ASP A 185 3.28 -13.51 -11.48
N VAL A 186 2.06 -12.95 -11.42
CA VAL A 186 1.36 -12.70 -10.14
C VAL A 186 1.17 -13.98 -9.33
N ALA A 187 0.78 -15.08 -9.96
CA ALA A 187 0.58 -16.35 -9.27
C ALA A 187 1.89 -16.87 -8.64
N ALA A 188 2.98 -16.84 -9.39
CA ALA A 188 4.30 -17.25 -8.91
C ALA A 188 4.82 -16.32 -7.79
N LEU A 189 4.59 -15.01 -7.90
CA LEU A 189 4.92 -14.04 -6.87
C LEU A 189 4.11 -14.26 -5.58
N ASP A 190 2.84 -14.60 -5.69
CA ASP A 190 2.00 -14.86 -4.52
C ASP A 190 2.33 -16.22 -3.85
N GLU A 191 2.88 -17.18 -4.59
CA GLU A 191 3.41 -18.45 -4.06
C GLU A 191 4.81 -18.28 -3.43
N ASP A 192 5.60 -17.31 -3.88
CA ASP A 192 6.93 -17.04 -3.31
C ASP A 192 6.83 -16.47 -1.88
N PRO A 193 7.61 -17.02 -0.92
CA PRO A 193 7.50 -16.63 0.48
C PRO A 193 7.80 -15.16 0.77
N VAL A 194 8.53 -14.48 -0.11
CA VAL A 194 8.88 -13.05 0.05
C VAL A 194 8.45 -12.20 -1.13
N ARG A 195 7.71 -12.77 -2.11
CA ARG A 195 7.26 -12.10 -3.32
C ARG A 195 8.42 -11.53 -4.16
N CYS A 196 9.53 -12.26 -4.23
CA CYS A 196 10.69 -11.93 -5.05
C CYS A 196 10.63 -12.70 -6.36
N LEU A 197 10.86 -12.01 -7.50
CA LEU A 197 10.82 -12.63 -8.83
C LEU A 197 12.04 -13.55 -9.09
N ASP A 198 13.15 -13.34 -8.39
CA ASP A 198 14.34 -14.19 -8.48
C ASP A 198 14.38 -15.22 -7.34
N PRO A 199 14.30 -16.53 -7.64
CA PRO A 199 14.28 -17.58 -6.61
C PRO A 199 15.54 -17.62 -5.74
N THR A 200 16.69 -17.30 -6.31
CA THR A 200 17.98 -17.31 -5.57
C THR A 200 18.04 -16.16 -4.56
N ALA A 201 17.55 -14.99 -4.92
CA ALA A 201 17.41 -13.86 -3.99
C ALA A 201 16.34 -14.16 -2.92
N SER A 202 15.22 -14.77 -3.32
CA SER A 202 14.15 -15.20 -2.41
C SER A 202 14.68 -16.11 -1.29
N GLU A 203 15.43 -17.17 -1.63
CA GLU A 203 16.04 -18.06 -0.63
C GLU A 203 16.93 -17.32 0.37
N LYS A 204 17.74 -16.37 -0.09
CA LYS A 204 18.61 -15.55 0.78
C LYS A 204 17.80 -14.58 1.66
N MET A 205 16.73 -14.00 1.13
CA MET A 205 15.83 -13.12 1.88
C MET A 205 15.09 -13.90 2.97
N VAL A 206 14.63 -15.12 2.68
CA VAL A 206 14.02 -16.02 3.69
C VAL A 206 15.02 -16.34 4.78
N ALA A 207 16.26 -16.70 4.43
CA ALA A 207 17.32 -16.98 5.41
C ALA A 207 17.62 -15.76 6.30
N ALA A 208 17.59 -14.55 5.75
CA ALA A 208 17.76 -13.31 6.52
C ALA A 208 16.61 -13.10 7.52
N ILE A 209 15.35 -13.36 7.12
CA ILE A 209 14.19 -13.30 8.02
C ILE A 209 14.33 -14.32 9.16
N ASP A 210 14.70 -15.57 8.85
CA ASP A 210 14.88 -16.62 9.84
C ASP A 210 15.99 -16.28 10.85
N GLN A 211 17.07 -15.64 10.38
CA GLN A 211 18.13 -15.18 11.26
C GLN A 211 17.64 -14.05 12.16
N ALA A 212 16.96 -13.03 11.61
CA ALA A 212 16.40 -11.93 12.39
C ALA A 212 15.40 -12.44 13.45
N HIS A 213 14.58 -13.44 13.10
CA HIS A 213 13.67 -14.06 14.07
C HIS A 213 14.44 -14.69 15.25
N LYS A 214 15.55 -15.43 14.99
CA LYS A 214 16.39 -16.01 16.05
C LYS A 214 17.06 -14.94 16.92
N ASP A 215 17.43 -13.82 16.31
CA ASP A 215 18.09 -12.71 17.00
C ASP A 215 17.11 -11.81 17.77
N GLY A 216 15.79 -12.06 17.65
CA GLY A 216 14.75 -11.22 18.23
C GLY A 216 14.69 -9.84 17.61
N ASP A 217 14.87 -9.74 16.30
CA ASP A 217 14.92 -8.49 15.55
C ASP A 217 13.86 -8.44 14.44
N THR A 218 13.79 -7.32 13.70
CA THR A 218 12.87 -7.09 12.58
C THR A 218 13.62 -6.56 11.36
N LEU A 219 13.10 -6.85 10.16
CA LEU A 219 13.71 -6.43 8.90
C LEU A 219 12.80 -5.52 8.09
N GLY A 220 13.42 -4.59 7.40
CA GLY A 220 12.84 -3.77 6.35
C GLY A 220 13.27 -4.23 4.96
N GLY A 221 12.88 -3.47 3.94
CA GLY A 221 13.25 -3.75 2.55
C GLY A 221 12.60 -2.78 1.59
N VAL A 222 12.69 -3.08 0.31
CA VAL A 222 12.19 -2.25 -0.78
C VAL A 222 11.25 -3.08 -1.66
N VAL A 223 10.09 -2.52 -1.94
CA VAL A 223 9.13 -3.05 -2.91
C VAL A 223 9.13 -2.17 -4.16
N GLU A 224 8.96 -2.77 -5.32
CA GLU A 224 8.70 -2.07 -6.58
C GLU A 224 7.29 -2.38 -7.05
N VAL A 225 6.55 -1.35 -7.46
CA VAL A 225 5.27 -1.47 -8.16
C VAL A 225 5.49 -1.15 -9.62
N VAL A 226 5.05 -2.05 -10.48
CA VAL A 226 5.13 -1.96 -11.93
C VAL A 226 3.73 -1.86 -12.49
N VAL A 227 3.50 -0.91 -13.41
CA VAL A 227 2.21 -0.75 -14.07
C VAL A 227 2.40 -0.77 -15.59
N HIS A 228 1.70 -1.69 -16.24
CA HIS A 228 1.67 -1.84 -17.69
C HIS A 228 0.37 -1.25 -18.26
N GLY A 229 0.39 -0.84 -19.52
CA GLY A 229 -0.80 -0.46 -20.28
C GLY A 229 -1.36 0.93 -19.96
N LEU A 230 -0.59 1.82 -19.33
CA LEU A 230 -1.03 3.20 -19.10
C LEU A 230 -0.98 4.02 -20.39
N PRO A 231 -2.01 4.84 -20.67
CA PRO A 231 -1.93 5.81 -21.76
C PRO A 231 -0.90 6.92 -21.43
N PRO A 232 -0.26 7.52 -22.41
CA PRO A 232 0.58 8.71 -22.21
C PRO A 232 -0.26 9.90 -21.75
N GLY A 233 0.36 10.78 -20.93
CA GLY A 233 -0.22 12.07 -20.55
C GLY A 233 -1.17 12.06 -19.36
N LEU A 234 -1.12 11.03 -18.48
CA LEU A 234 -1.72 11.14 -17.14
C LEU A 234 -0.83 12.03 -16.26
N GLY A 235 -1.44 12.91 -15.47
CA GLY A 235 -0.73 13.96 -14.74
C GLY A 235 -0.45 15.19 -15.60
N SER A 236 0.39 16.12 -15.13
CA SER A 236 0.64 17.39 -15.82
C SER A 236 1.99 18.00 -15.45
N HIS A 237 2.62 18.66 -16.40
CA HIS A 237 3.83 19.48 -16.18
C HIS A 237 3.50 20.92 -15.76
N VAL A 238 2.23 21.31 -15.82
CA VAL A 238 1.80 22.72 -15.69
C VAL A 238 2.01 23.26 -14.27
N HIS A 239 1.80 22.41 -13.25
CA HIS A 239 1.99 22.78 -11.85
C HIS A 239 2.45 21.56 -11.01
N TRP A 240 3.23 21.80 -9.97
CA TRP A 240 3.88 20.76 -9.17
C TRP A 240 2.91 19.76 -8.54
N ASP A 241 1.74 20.18 -8.07
CA ASP A 241 0.72 19.34 -7.39
C ASP A 241 -0.10 18.50 -8.39
N ARG A 242 0.03 18.75 -9.68
CA ARG A 242 -0.61 17.97 -10.75
C ARG A 242 0.32 16.92 -11.36
N ARG A 243 1.58 16.89 -10.96
CA ARG A 243 2.55 15.90 -11.42
C ARG A 243 2.20 14.52 -10.91
N ILE A 244 2.20 13.51 -11.80
CA ILE A 244 1.86 12.14 -11.42
C ILE A 244 2.92 11.53 -10.50
N ASP A 245 4.20 11.79 -10.74
CA ASP A 245 5.31 11.36 -9.90
C ASP A 245 5.19 11.90 -8.47
N ALA A 246 4.82 13.18 -8.31
CA ALA A 246 4.59 13.79 -6.99
C ALA A 246 3.39 13.16 -6.26
N LYS A 247 2.27 12.92 -6.97
CA LYS A 247 1.08 12.25 -6.39
C LYS A 247 1.41 10.82 -5.95
N LEU A 248 2.13 10.05 -6.78
CA LEU A 248 2.57 8.69 -6.47
C LEU A 248 3.52 8.66 -5.27
N ALA A 249 4.53 9.54 -5.24
CA ALA A 249 5.47 9.64 -4.13
C ALA A 249 4.74 9.97 -2.81
N GLY A 250 3.81 10.93 -2.82
CA GLY A 250 3.02 11.31 -1.64
C GLY A 250 2.14 10.17 -1.13
N ALA A 251 1.49 9.43 -2.04
CA ALA A 251 0.63 8.30 -1.69
C ALA A 251 1.42 7.14 -1.08
N LEU A 252 2.56 6.78 -1.68
CA LEU A 252 3.44 5.73 -1.16
C LEU A 252 4.09 6.13 0.17
N MET A 253 4.56 7.38 0.32
CA MET A 253 5.10 7.89 1.58
C MET A 253 4.05 7.91 2.71
N GLY A 254 2.77 7.97 2.37
CA GLY A 254 1.63 7.87 3.30
C GLY A 254 1.33 6.44 3.81
N ILE A 255 2.06 5.42 3.36
CA ILE A 255 1.96 4.05 3.90
C ILE A 255 2.78 3.95 5.17
N GLN A 256 2.27 3.25 6.18
CA GLN A 256 2.97 3.04 7.45
C GLN A 256 4.36 2.43 7.21
N ALA A 257 5.35 2.92 7.95
CA ALA A 257 6.76 2.50 7.91
C ALA A 257 7.52 2.83 6.61
N ILE A 258 6.94 3.39 5.58
CA ILE A 258 7.68 3.86 4.41
C ILE A 258 8.52 5.10 4.78
N LYS A 259 9.78 5.10 4.34
CA LYS A 259 10.79 6.13 4.63
C LYS A 259 11.50 6.68 3.40
N GLY A 260 11.29 6.06 2.24
CA GLY A 260 11.83 6.50 0.96
C GLY A 260 10.93 6.07 -0.18
N VAL A 261 10.89 6.88 -1.24
CA VAL A 261 10.18 6.58 -2.48
C VAL A 261 11.09 6.97 -3.65
N GLU A 262 11.15 6.13 -4.67
CA GLU A 262 11.86 6.39 -5.91
C GLU A 262 10.94 6.18 -7.10
N VAL A 263 11.13 6.96 -8.16
CA VAL A 263 10.46 6.80 -9.45
C VAL A 263 11.53 6.38 -10.47
N GLY A 264 11.32 5.24 -11.12
CA GLY A 264 12.34 4.65 -11.99
C GLY A 264 13.62 4.30 -11.22
N ASP A 265 14.77 4.69 -11.76
CA ASP A 265 16.06 4.40 -11.15
C ASP A 265 16.46 5.40 -10.04
N GLY A 266 15.61 6.38 -9.74
CA GLY A 266 15.67 7.21 -8.54
C GLY A 266 17.05 7.77 -8.22
N PHE A 267 17.65 7.36 -7.09
CA PHE A 267 18.96 7.85 -6.64
C PHE A 267 20.12 7.38 -7.53
N GLU A 268 20.01 6.22 -8.18
CA GLU A 268 21.03 5.75 -9.14
C GLU A 268 21.11 6.67 -10.34
N LEU A 269 19.96 7.18 -10.80
CA LEU A 269 19.90 8.14 -11.90
C LEU A 269 20.64 9.42 -11.58
N ALA A 270 20.60 9.90 -10.33
CA ALA A 270 21.33 11.09 -9.89
C ALA A 270 22.86 10.91 -9.92
N ALA A 271 23.34 9.67 -9.84
CA ALA A 271 24.77 9.33 -9.94
C ALA A 271 25.21 9.03 -11.39
N THR A 272 24.25 8.97 -12.34
CA THR A 272 24.51 8.59 -13.73
C THR A 272 24.74 9.84 -14.59
N PRO A 273 25.80 9.89 -15.45
CA PRO A 273 25.99 10.97 -16.41
C PRO A 273 24.79 11.12 -17.36
N GLY A 274 24.39 12.37 -17.66
CA GLY A 274 23.19 12.68 -18.42
C GLY A 274 23.05 11.96 -19.78
N SER A 275 24.17 11.72 -20.46
CA SER A 275 24.20 10.97 -21.73
C SER A 275 23.80 9.48 -21.61
N ARG A 276 23.69 8.95 -20.38
CA ARG A 276 23.28 7.58 -20.09
C ARG A 276 22.06 7.51 -19.15
N ALA A 277 21.65 8.64 -18.63
CA ALA A 277 20.58 8.76 -17.65
C ALA A 277 19.20 8.92 -18.31
N HIS A 278 19.14 9.47 -19.51
CA HIS A 278 17.89 9.77 -20.17
C HIS A 278 17.51 8.69 -21.17
N ASP A 279 16.22 8.38 -21.23
CA ASP A 279 15.65 7.39 -22.12
C ASP A 279 15.57 7.97 -23.55
N GLU A 280 16.47 7.53 -24.45
CA GLU A 280 16.49 7.99 -25.84
C GLU A 280 15.19 7.62 -26.54
N ILE A 281 14.69 8.52 -27.39
CA ILE A 281 13.46 8.37 -28.15
C ILE A 281 13.79 8.00 -29.59
N VAL A 282 13.26 6.85 -30.02
CA VAL A 282 13.53 6.32 -31.36
C VAL A 282 12.26 5.97 -32.10
N PRO A 283 12.26 6.07 -33.45
CA PRO A 283 11.18 5.52 -34.26
C PRO A 283 11.30 4.00 -34.34
N THR A 284 10.15 3.30 -34.27
CA THR A 284 10.02 1.85 -34.51
C THR A 284 8.89 1.59 -35.48
N ASP A 285 8.74 0.34 -35.92
CA ASP A 285 7.62 -0.06 -36.80
C ASP A 285 6.26 0.15 -36.13
N ASP A 286 6.22 0.08 -34.79
CA ASP A 286 5.01 0.26 -33.98
C ASP A 286 4.85 1.70 -33.46
N GLY A 287 5.63 2.65 -33.95
CA GLY A 287 5.59 4.06 -33.56
C GLY A 287 6.84 4.52 -32.81
N ILE A 288 6.68 5.51 -31.93
CA ILE A 288 7.79 6.09 -31.16
C ILE A 288 7.91 5.36 -29.83
N ARG A 289 9.13 4.92 -29.50
CA ARG A 289 9.44 4.21 -28.24
C ARG A 289 10.66 4.81 -27.54
N ARG A 290 10.78 4.52 -26.26
CA ARG A 290 11.99 4.75 -25.47
C ARG A 290 12.83 3.48 -25.43
N VAL A 291 14.16 3.63 -25.56
CA VAL A 291 15.10 2.49 -25.62
C VAL A 291 15.43 1.93 -24.23
N SER A 292 15.08 2.68 -23.17
CA SER A 292 15.31 2.32 -21.77
C SER A 292 14.12 2.79 -20.90
N GLY A 293 14.16 2.51 -19.62
CA GLY A 293 13.09 2.88 -18.69
C GLY A 293 13.63 3.53 -17.41
N HIS A 294 14.73 4.26 -17.48
CA HIS A 294 15.38 4.91 -16.35
C HIS A 294 14.46 5.90 -15.61
N SER A 295 13.65 6.65 -16.38
CA SER A 295 12.67 7.61 -15.85
C SER A 295 11.48 6.95 -15.14
N GLY A 296 11.36 5.61 -15.22
CA GLY A 296 10.25 4.87 -14.62
C GLY A 296 8.89 5.17 -15.23
N GLY A 297 8.82 5.43 -16.54
CA GLY A 297 7.57 5.64 -17.27
C GLY A 297 6.93 7.02 -17.05
N THR A 298 7.67 7.97 -16.45
CA THR A 298 7.20 9.34 -16.25
C THR A 298 8.23 10.37 -16.72
N GLU A 299 7.79 11.39 -17.46
CA GLU A 299 8.60 12.53 -17.86
C GLU A 299 7.84 13.82 -17.62
N GLY A 300 8.49 14.81 -17.03
CA GLY A 300 7.88 16.11 -16.76
C GLY A 300 6.62 16.05 -15.89
N GLY A 301 6.42 14.96 -15.10
CA GLY A 301 5.24 14.77 -14.27
C GLY A 301 4.04 14.16 -15.00
N MET A 302 4.26 13.56 -16.18
CA MET A 302 3.24 12.87 -16.96
C MET A 302 3.68 11.45 -17.30
N THR A 303 2.72 10.53 -17.43
CA THR A 303 3.00 9.18 -17.95
C THR A 303 3.43 9.26 -19.42
N THR A 304 4.36 8.39 -19.81
CA THR A 304 4.93 8.36 -21.15
C THR A 304 4.27 7.35 -22.10
N GLY A 305 3.42 6.45 -21.54
CA GLY A 305 2.91 5.28 -22.26
C GLY A 305 3.80 4.04 -22.10
N GLU A 306 5.00 4.20 -21.56
CA GLU A 306 5.89 3.10 -21.19
C GLU A 306 5.57 2.54 -19.82
N ILE A 307 6.26 1.50 -19.40
CA ILE A 307 6.06 0.85 -18.09
C ILE A 307 6.34 1.83 -16.95
N LEU A 308 5.37 2.05 -16.09
CA LEU A 308 5.55 2.84 -14.88
C LEU A 308 6.21 1.97 -13.79
N ARG A 309 7.31 2.47 -13.19
CA ARG A 309 8.00 1.83 -12.06
C ARG A 309 8.17 2.81 -10.91
N VAL A 310 7.71 2.40 -9.71
CA VAL A 310 7.89 3.17 -8.47
C VAL A 310 8.30 2.25 -7.34
N ARG A 311 9.24 2.69 -6.50
CA ARG A 311 9.77 1.92 -5.37
C ARG A 311 9.41 2.58 -4.06
N ALA A 312 9.20 1.75 -3.03
CA ALA A 312 8.95 2.22 -1.67
C ALA A 312 9.85 1.45 -0.68
N ALA A 313 10.65 2.19 0.07
CA ALA A 313 11.56 1.66 1.08
C ALA A 313 10.86 1.66 2.44
N MET A 314 10.65 0.46 2.99
CA MET A 314 10.03 0.22 4.28
C MET A 314 11.11 0.00 5.35
N LYS A 315 11.09 0.80 6.42
CA LYS A 315 11.93 0.53 7.59
C LYS A 315 11.49 -0.74 8.33
N PRO A 316 12.35 -1.36 9.16
CA PRO A 316 11.97 -2.43 10.07
C PRO A 316 10.79 -2.04 10.96
N ILE A 317 9.97 -3.03 11.33
CA ILE A 317 8.82 -2.83 12.21
C ILE A 317 9.30 -2.38 13.60
N ALA A 318 8.66 -1.34 14.15
CA ALA A 318 9.08 -0.70 15.40
C ALA A 318 8.85 -1.57 16.66
N THR A 319 8.04 -2.61 16.57
CA THR A 319 7.86 -3.58 17.66
C THR A 319 8.92 -4.66 17.54
N VAL A 320 10.10 -4.40 18.13
CA VAL A 320 11.25 -5.30 18.12
C VAL A 320 11.14 -6.25 19.31
N PRO A 321 11.21 -7.60 19.12
CA PRO A 321 11.15 -8.57 20.22
C PRO A 321 12.23 -8.33 21.28
N ARG A 322 13.48 -8.03 20.88
CA ARG A 322 14.53 -7.53 21.75
C ARG A 322 14.23 -6.06 22.08
N ALA A 323 13.41 -5.84 23.12
CA ALA A 323 12.84 -4.56 23.44
C ALA A 323 13.87 -3.43 23.54
N LEU A 324 13.58 -2.31 22.87
CA LEU A 324 14.42 -1.12 22.86
C LEU A 324 14.19 -0.28 24.12
N ARG A 325 15.18 0.54 24.50
CA ARG A 325 15.08 1.49 25.61
C ARG A 325 14.04 2.56 25.30
N THR A 326 13.28 2.94 26.32
CA THR A 326 12.29 4.02 26.29
C THR A 326 12.16 4.64 27.69
N VAL A 327 11.12 5.43 27.89
CA VAL A 327 10.73 5.96 29.20
C VAL A 327 9.31 5.53 29.53
N ASP A 328 9.02 5.32 30.80
CA ASP A 328 7.65 5.26 31.27
C ASP A 328 7.16 6.71 31.46
N VAL A 329 6.17 7.12 30.66
CA VAL A 329 5.70 8.52 30.64
C VAL A 329 4.98 8.93 31.93
N THR A 330 4.50 7.98 32.71
CA THR A 330 3.83 8.25 34.01
C THR A 330 4.85 8.60 35.09
N THR A 331 6.00 7.93 35.09
CA THR A 331 7.02 8.08 36.12
C THR A 331 8.22 8.94 35.68
N GLY A 332 8.40 9.12 34.36
CA GLY A 332 9.58 9.77 33.78
C GLY A 332 10.86 8.94 33.86
N GLN A 333 10.80 7.69 34.31
CA GLN A 333 11.96 6.81 34.49
C GLN A 333 12.29 6.00 33.24
N GLU A 334 13.58 5.61 33.13
CA GLU A 334 14.01 4.68 32.09
C GLU A 334 13.24 3.36 32.16
N ALA A 335 12.85 2.85 31.00
CA ALA A 335 12.10 1.61 30.84
C ALA A 335 12.50 0.89 29.54
N VAL A 336 11.95 -0.28 29.32
CA VAL A 336 11.94 -0.95 28.01
C VAL A 336 10.57 -0.81 27.36
N ALA A 337 10.54 -0.66 26.06
CA ALA A 337 9.30 -0.51 25.29
C ALA A 337 8.35 -1.69 25.56
N HIS A 338 7.05 -1.41 25.60
CA HIS A 338 6.06 -2.49 25.78
C HIS A 338 6.11 -3.45 24.59
N HIS A 339 6.02 -4.74 24.92
CA HIS A 339 5.99 -5.80 23.91
C HIS A 339 4.58 -5.93 23.34
N GLN A 340 4.47 -5.92 22.01
CA GLN A 340 3.27 -6.27 21.28
C GLN A 340 3.62 -7.40 20.31
N ARG A 341 2.67 -8.28 20.00
CA ARG A 341 2.84 -9.26 18.92
C ARG A 341 3.10 -8.54 17.60
N SER A 342 4.15 -8.92 16.91
CA SER A 342 4.58 -8.28 15.67
C SER A 342 5.07 -9.31 14.66
N ASP A 343 5.12 -8.90 13.39
CA ASP A 343 5.80 -9.59 12.33
C ASP A 343 7.32 -9.38 12.47
N VAL A 344 8.13 -10.31 12.00
CA VAL A 344 9.57 -10.11 11.79
C VAL A 344 9.81 -9.25 10.55
N CYS A 345 9.00 -9.48 9.51
CA CYS A 345 9.04 -8.75 8.26
C CYS A 345 7.64 -8.55 7.69
N ALA A 346 7.35 -7.36 7.19
CA ALA A 346 6.08 -7.03 6.53
C ALA A 346 6.28 -6.47 5.11
N VAL A 347 7.50 -6.59 4.55
CA VAL A 347 7.85 -6.05 3.23
C VAL A 347 6.98 -6.66 2.11
N PRO A 348 6.74 -7.99 2.04
CA PRO A 348 5.84 -8.56 1.02
C PRO A 348 4.43 -7.96 1.06
N ALA A 349 3.87 -7.80 2.24
CA ALA A 349 2.55 -7.17 2.41
C ALA A 349 2.54 -5.69 2.02
N ALA A 350 3.64 -4.96 2.27
CA ALA A 350 3.77 -3.57 1.85
C ALA A 350 3.69 -3.42 0.33
N GLY A 351 4.14 -4.41 -0.45
CA GLY A 351 3.97 -4.46 -1.90
C GLY A 351 2.50 -4.39 -2.31
N ILE A 352 1.63 -5.20 -1.71
CA ILE A 352 0.19 -5.21 -1.99
C ILE A 352 -0.48 -3.89 -1.58
N VAL A 353 -0.04 -3.30 -0.46
CA VAL A 353 -0.53 -1.96 -0.07
C VAL A 353 -0.06 -0.88 -1.06
N ALA A 354 1.18 -0.99 -1.55
CA ALA A 354 1.72 -0.08 -2.56
C ALA A 354 0.97 -0.21 -3.90
N GLU A 355 0.63 -1.43 -4.36
CA GLU A 355 -0.26 -1.65 -5.53
C GLU A 355 -1.56 -0.86 -5.37
N ALA A 356 -2.20 -0.98 -4.21
CA ALA A 356 -3.47 -0.30 -3.92
C ALA A 356 -3.34 1.22 -3.97
N MET A 357 -2.29 1.78 -3.37
CA MET A 357 -2.07 3.23 -3.34
C MET A 357 -1.74 3.79 -4.73
N VAL A 358 -0.93 3.07 -5.52
CA VAL A 358 -0.63 3.42 -6.92
C VAL A 358 -1.91 3.38 -7.76
N ALA A 359 -2.73 2.34 -7.62
CA ALA A 359 -3.99 2.21 -8.34
C ALA A 359 -4.96 3.36 -8.04
N LEU A 360 -5.09 3.77 -6.78
CA LEU A 360 -5.95 4.90 -6.38
C LEU A 360 -5.49 6.23 -7.02
N VAL A 361 -4.17 6.49 -7.06
CA VAL A 361 -3.61 7.68 -7.70
C VAL A 361 -3.84 7.66 -9.21
N LEU A 362 -3.60 6.52 -9.85
CA LEU A 362 -3.76 6.39 -11.30
C LEU A 362 -5.24 6.46 -11.71
N ALA A 363 -6.15 5.89 -10.92
CA ALA A 363 -7.60 5.99 -11.16
C ALA A 363 -8.07 7.45 -11.10
N ASP A 364 -7.60 8.25 -10.13
CA ASP A 364 -7.87 9.69 -10.08
C ASP A 364 -7.32 10.41 -11.31
N ALA A 365 -6.10 10.10 -11.74
CA ALA A 365 -5.48 10.71 -12.90
C ALA A 365 -6.20 10.35 -14.23
N VAL A 366 -6.68 9.11 -14.36
CA VAL A 366 -7.51 8.68 -15.51
C VAL A 366 -8.82 9.45 -15.54
N LEU A 367 -9.51 9.58 -14.40
CA LEU A 367 -10.76 10.34 -14.30
C LEU A 367 -10.56 11.84 -14.49
N GLU A 368 -9.44 12.41 -14.01
CA GLU A 368 -9.09 13.81 -14.27
C GLU A 368 -8.94 14.09 -15.77
N LYS A 369 -8.30 13.17 -16.51
CA LYS A 369 -8.01 13.37 -17.93
C LYS A 369 -9.18 13.03 -18.84
N PHE A 370 -9.86 11.92 -18.60
CA PHE A 370 -10.84 11.35 -19.52
C PHE A 370 -12.30 11.49 -19.03
N GLY A 371 -12.53 11.63 -17.72
CA GLY A 371 -13.87 11.74 -17.15
C GLY A 371 -14.74 10.53 -17.47
N GLY A 372 -16.06 10.74 -17.47
CA GLY A 372 -17.10 9.76 -17.77
C GLY A 372 -17.86 9.32 -16.52
N ASP A 373 -19.20 9.18 -16.67
CA ASP A 373 -20.10 8.70 -15.62
C ASP A 373 -20.27 7.16 -15.66
N SER A 374 -19.74 6.52 -16.71
CA SER A 374 -19.66 5.07 -16.84
C SER A 374 -18.29 4.62 -17.35
N VAL A 375 -17.87 3.38 -17.02
CA VAL A 375 -16.60 2.82 -17.49
C VAL A 375 -16.52 2.76 -19.02
N THR A 376 -17.65 2.53 -19.68
CA THR A 376 -17.75 2.51 -21.16
C THR A 376 -17.48 3.90 -21.74
N GLU A 377 -18.00 4.95 -21.09
CA GLU A 377 -17.76 6.33 -21.50
C GLU A 377 -16.29 6.71 -21.32
N THR A 378 -15.71 6.39 -20.17
CA THR A 378 -14.28 6.63 -19.92
C THR A 378 -13.43 5.91 -20.97
N ARG A 379 -13.71 4.64 -21.27
CA ARG A 379 -12.99 3.85 -22.29
C ARG A 379 -13.07 4.50 -23.67
N ARG A 380 -14.25 4.89 -24.13
CA ARG A 380 -14.46 5.60 -25.38
C ARG A 380 -13.61 6.89 -25.46
N ASN A 381 -13.54 7.66 -24.36
CA ASN A 381 -12.76 8.88 -24.30
C ASN A 381 -11.25 8.60 -24.38
N VAL A 382 -10.78 7.51 -23.75
CA VAL A 382 -9.40 7.00 -23.85
C VAL A 382 -9.07 6.60 -25.29
N GLU A 383 -9.90 5.77 -25.92
CA GLU A 383 -9.74 5.31 -27.30
C GLU A 383 -9.68 6.50 -28.26
N SER A 384 -10.63 7.43 -28.14
CA SER A 384 -10.66 8.66 -28.98
C SER A 384 -9.39 9.49 -28.79
N TYR A 385 -8.87 9.64 -27.57
CA TYR A 385 -7.61 10.34 -27.33
C TYR A 385 -6.44 9.62 -27.99
N LEU A 386 -6.33 8.31 -27.81
CA LEU A 386 -5.26 7.51 -28.40
C LEU A 386 -5.28 7.58 -29.93
N ASP A 387 -6.46 7.62 -30.57
CA ASP A 387 -6.61 7.73 -32.02
C ASP A 387 -6.19 9.10 -32.57
N THR A 388 -6.22 10.14 -31.73
CA THR A 388 -5.80 11.50 -32.12
C THR A 388 -4.31 11.77 -31.94
N LEU A 389 -3.56 10.88 -31.33
CA LEU A 389 -2.11 11.04 -31.14
C LEU A 389 -1.39 11.04 -32.50
N ARG A 390 -0.72 12.14 -32.82
CA ARG A 390 0.04 12.29 -34.07
C ARG A 390 1.34 11.51 -34.07
N PHE A 391 1.87 11.23 -32.90
CA PHE A 391 3.13 10.52 -32.69
C PHE A 391 2.83 9.33 -31.74
N ARG A 392 2.68 8.18 -32.34
CA ARG A 392 2.50 6.91 -31.62
C ARG A 392 3.77 6.11 -31.66
#